data_9569ed60a23e0ed3ff49c0f4bfa1b44f
#
_entry.id   9569ed60a23e0ed3ff49c0f4bfa1b44f
#
_cell.length_a   1.000
_cell.length_b   1.000
_cell.length_c   1.000
_cell.angle_alpha   90.00
_cell.angle_beta   90.00
_cell.angle_gamma   90.00
#
_symmetry.space_group_name_H-M   'P 1'
#
loop_
_entity.id
_entity.type
_entity.pdbx_description
1 polymer ?
#
loop_
_entity_poly.entity_id
_entity_poly.type
_entity_poly.pdbx_seq_one_letter_code
_entity_poly.pdbx_strand_id
1 'polypeptide(L)'
;MKNILTLAAVACLAVGATAQTLVVYPTNGEPIVYQASEIDHIEFVPATGDEEDKPLEVYELWSQRGDYRIYGKMYRPALTADKPLPTVILSHSASLTADAMNAYATAIAEAGYCAYAFDFCGACDSSRSDGSTDEMTVFTEVDDLRAVIDCMRQQPGVDSDHIFLLGSSQGGLVSALTAEDAGIDIAGMILFYPAFNIPDLIAMMDQMGGFGGGSFGGSFGMGYSEAFCDAMRGYDVYANIGTFSRPLIIVHGSQDMIVNISYSEQAVATYPNATLYTIQGANHGFNSDNLGSFGSMMGNTANYDDQVIPIVLDYLRSRLNN
;
A
#
# COMPACT_ATOMS: atom_id res chain seq x y z
N MET A 1 18.96 11.94 -33.05
CA MET A 1 19.06 11.58 -31.62
C MET A 1 18.38 12.71 -30.86
N LYS A 2 17.15 12.51 -30.44
CA LYS A 2 16.41 13.48 -29.60
C LYS A 2 16.65 13.07 -28.14
N ASN A 3 17.32 13.92 -27.40
CA ASN A 3 17.56 13.68 -25.98
C ASN A 3 16.24 13.86 -25.21
N ILE A 4 15.76 12.79 -24.59
CA ILE A 4 14.61 12.81 -23.68
C ILE A 4 15.13 13.38 -22.37
N LEU A 5 14.60 14.53 -21.97
CA LEU A 5 14.90 15.18 -20.68
C LEU A 5 13.85 14.72 -19.67
N THR A 6 14.24 13.91 -18.69
CA THR A 6 13.39 13.63 -17.52
C THR A 6 13.59 14.79 -16.54
N LEU A 7 12.59 15.65 -16.42
CA LEU A 7 12.63 16.83 -15.56
C LEU A 7 11.91 16.52 -14.25
N ALA A 8 12.65 16.47 -13.14
CA ALA A 8 12.05 16.63 -11.83
C ALA A 8 11.83 18.14 -11.58
N ALA A 9 10.61 18.62 -11.82
CA ALA A 9 10.30 20.02 -11.68
C ALA A 9 9.84 20.34 -10.26
N VAL A 10 10.63 21.07 -9.51
CA VAL A 10 10.14 21.82 -8.33
C VAL A 10 9.68 23.17 -8.83
N ALA A 11 8.37 23.35 -9.04
CA ALA A 11 7.79 24.65 -9.37
C ALA A 11 7.59 25.45 -8.07
N CYS A 12 8.54 26.34 -7.73
CA CYS A 12 8.30 27.41 -6.78
C CYS A 12 7.54 28.53 -7.48
N LEU A 13 6.24 28.61 -7.33
CA LEU A 13 5.45 29.80 -7.68
C LEU A 13 5.66 30.87 -6.61
N ALA A 14 6.68 31.73 -6.78
CA ALA A 14 6.81 32.97 -6.04
C ALA A 14 5.98 34.03 -6.75
N VAL A 15 4.84 34.39 -6.19
CA VAL A 15 4.05 35.55 -6.64
C VAL A 15 4.84 36.82 -6.28
N GLY A 16 5.42 37.50 -7.30
CA GLY A 16 6.05 38.82 -7.12
C GLY A 16 7.52 38.95 -7.52
N ALA A 17 8.19 37.89 -7.99
CA ALA A 17 9.54 38.01 -8.56
C ALA A 17 9.48 37.96 -10.10
N THR A 18 10.02 38.95 -10.78
CA THR A 18 10.28 38.89 -12.22
C THR A 18 11.45 37.93 -12.45
N ALA A 19 11.21 36.63 -12.52
CA ALA A 19 12.21 35.66 -12.93
C ALA A 19 12.61 35.98 -14.39
N GLN A 20 13.86 36.27 -14.61
CA GLN A 20 14.38 36.61 -15.96
C GLN A 20 14.93 35.36 -16.68
N THR A 21 15.11 34.25 -15.96
CA THR A 21 15.69 33.01 -16.48
C THR A 21 15.01 31.76 -15.90
N LEU A 22 14.87 30.73 -16.72
CA LEU A 22 14.59 29.37 -16.32
C LEU A 22 15.87 28.54 -16.45
N VAL A 23 16.27 27.86 -15.38
CA VAL A 23 17.42 26.96 -15.41
C VAL A 23 16.91 25.53 -15.27
N VAL A 24 17.20 24.71 -16.26
CA VAL A 24 16.85 23.29 -16.28
C VAL A 24 18.11 22.49 -15.95
N TYR A 25 18.06 21.71 -14.89
CA TYR A 25 19.13 20.79 -14.49
C TYR A 25 18.79 19.38 -14.99
N PRO A 26 19.37 18.92 -16.11
CA PRO A 26 19.18 17.54 -16.53
C PRO A 26 19.89 16.57 -15.56
N THR A 27 19.36 15.36 -15.41
CA THR A 27 19.95 14.31 -14.57
C THR A 27 21.37 13.92 -15.04
N ASN A 28 21.66 14.10 -16.32
CA ASN A 28 22.98 13.87 -16.92
C ASN A 28 23.29 15.03 -17.87
N GLY A 29 24.21 15.89 -17.50
CA GLY A 29 24.68 17.00 -18.36
C GLY A 29 24.77 18.34 -17.64
N GLU A 30 25.22 19.35 -18.37
CA GLU A 30 25.32 20.71 -17.87
C GLU A 30 23.95 21.40 -17.82
N PRO A 31 23.72 22.31 -16.87
CA PRO A 31 22.50 23.10 -16.77
C PRO A 31 22.19 23.87 -18.05
N ILE A 32 20.92 23.86 -18.48
CA ILE A 32 20.45 24.61 -19.64
C ILE A 32 19.70 25.84 -19.13
N VAL A 33 20.12 27.03 -19.58
CA VAL A 33 19.54 28.29 -19.17
C VAL A 33 18.72 28.90 -20.31
N TYR A 34 17.46 29.24 -20.03
CA TYR A 34 16.55 29.92 -20.95
C TYR A 34 16.24 31.31 -20.41
N GLN A 35 16.21 32.31 -21.27
CA GLN A 35 15.73 33.66 -20.90
C GLN A 35 14.19 33.62 -20.88
N ALA A 36 13.59 34.28 -19.90
CA ALA A 36 12.09 34.30 -19.79
C ALA A 36 11.42 34.88 -21.04
N SER A 37 12.10 35.77 -21.77
CA SER A 37 11.62 36.35 -23.03
C SER A 37 11.64 35.37 -24.21
N GLU A 38 12.29 34.24 -24.08
CA GLU A 38 12.39 33.18 -25.10
C GLU A 38 11.39 32.05 -24.87
N ILE A 39 10.64 32.10 -23.74
CA ILE A 39 9.69 31.09 -23.32
C ILE A 39 8.28 31.61 -23.58
N ASP A 40 7.60 31.04 -24.56
CA ASP A 40 6.20 31.34 -24.85
C ASP A 40 5.26 30.66 -23.83
N HIS A 41 5.49 29.38 -23.61
CA HIS A 41 4.81 28.59 -22.58
C HIS A 41 5.65 27.40 -22.15
N ILE A 42 5.36 26.83 -20.96
CA ILE A 42 5.97 25.59 -20.48
C ILE A 42 4.86 24.55 -20.42
N GLU A 43 4.97 23.52 -21.23
CA GLU A 43 4.09 22.37 -21.21
C GLU A 43 4.85 21.15 -20.66
N PHE A 44 4.31 20.54 -19.64
CA PHE A 44 4.82 19.26 -19.14
C PHE A 44 4.10 18.15 -19.90
N VAL A 45 4.67 17.68 -20.96
CA VAL A 45 4.22 16.47 -21.63
C VAL A 45 4.79 15.27 -20.88
N PRO A 46 3.95 14.27 -20.53
CA PRO A 46 4.47 12.99 -20.07
C PRO A 46 5.50 12.50 -21.08
N ALA A 47 6.62 11.97 -20.60
CA ALA A 47 7.62 11.38 -21.49
C ALA A 47 6.91 10.27 -22.29
N THR A 48 6.52 10.59 -23.52
CA THR A 48 6.17 9.59 -24.52
C THR A 48 7.50 9.00 -25.02
N GLY A 49 8.23 8.33 -24.12
CA GLY A 49 9.11 7.28 -24.58
C GLY A 49 8.22 6.20 -25.13
N ASP A 50 8.57 5.65 -26.26
CA ASP A 50 8.10 4.35 -26.72
C ASP A 50 8.53 3.29 -25.67
N GLU A 51 8.01 3.33 -24.44
CA GLU A 51 7.74 2.15 -23.68
C GLU A 51 6.58 1.52 -24.47
N GLU A 52 6.93 0.62 -25.41
CA GLU A 52 6.00 -0.38 -25.88
C GLU A 52 5.21 -0.80 -24.63
N ASP A 53 3.88 -0.70 -24.69
CA ASP A 53 2.98 -1.27 -23.67
C ASP A 53 3.45 -2.72 -23.49
N LYS A 54 4.32 -2.95 -22.51
CA LYS A 54 4.79 -4.30 -22.22
C LYS A 54 3.57 -5.00 -21.66
N PRO A 55 3.00 -5.96 -22.40
CA PRO A 55 1.78 -6.59 -21.95
C PRO A 55 2.02 -7.13 -20.55
N LEU A 56 1.11 -6.83 -19.63
CA LEU A 56 1.13 -7.43 -18.30
C LEU A 56 0.62 -8.87 -18.41
N GLU A 57 1.31 -9.76 -17.74
CA GLU A 57 0.81 -11.09 -17.44
C GLU A 57 0.09 -11.02 -16.09
N VAL A 58 -1.19 -11.36 -16.08
CA VAL A 58 -1.98 -11.47 -14.86
C VAL A 58 -2.52 -12.88 -14.78
N TYR A 59 -2.15 -13.60 -13.71
CA TYR A 59 -2.59 -14.98 -13.52
C TYR A 59 -2.84 -15.31 -12.06
N GLU A 60 -3.70 -16.28 -11.81
CA GLU A 60 -3.97 -16.79 -10.47
C GLU A 60 -2.78 -17.61 -9.96
N LEU A 61 -2.45 -17.40 -8.71
CA LEU A 61 -1.39 -18.14 -8.03
C LEU A 61 -1.83 -18.39 -6.58
N TRP A 62 -1.80 -19.66 -6.19
CA TRP A 62 -2.23 -20.09 -4.86
C TRP A 62 -1.02 -20.29 -3.95
N SER A 63 -1.12 -19.76 -2.74
CA SER A 63 -0.23 -20.03 -1.62
C SER A 63 -0.91 -20.99 -0.65
N GLN A 64 -0.18 -21.49 0.37
CA GLN A 64 -0.74 -22.44 1.33
C GLN A 64 -0.19 -22.19 2.74
N ARG A 65 -1.10 -22.11 3.71
CA ARG A 65 -0.82 -22.08 5.15
C ARG A 65 -1.40 -23.33 5.80
N GLY A 66 -0.55 -24.33 6.12
CA GLY A 66 -1.03 -25.63 6.59
C GLY A 66 -2.02 -26.24 5.59
N ASP A 67 -3.25 -26.50 6.01
CA ASP A 67 -4.32 -27.07 5.17
C ASP A 67 -5.13 -25.98 4.42
N TYR A 68 -4.92 -24.68 4.72
CA TYR A 68 -5.65 -23.58 4.09
C TYR A 68 -4.96 -23.14 2.81
N ARG A 69 -5.74 -23.03 1.72
CA ARG A 69 -5.29 -22.47 0.45
C ARG A 69 -5.58 -20.98 0.42
N ILE A 70 -4.59 -20.20 0.00
CA ILE A 70 -4.64 -18.75 -0.10
C ILE A 70 -4.66 -18.38 -1.57
N TYR A 71 -5.77 -17.79 -2.02
CA TYR A 71 -5.92 -17.29 -3.38
C TYR A 71 -5.16 -15.98 -3.58
N GLY A 72 -4.54 -15.80 -4.74
CA GLY A 72 -3.96 -14.52 -5.13
C GLY A 72 -3.81 -14.38 -6.63
N LYS A 73 -3.48 -13.17 -7.05
CA LYS A 73 -3.17 -12.80 -8.42
C LYS A 73 -1.75 -12.25 -8.51
N MET A 74 -0.96 -12.79 -9.41
CA MET A 74 0.32 -12.24 -9.80
C MET A 74 0.14 -11.31 -10.99
N TYR A 75 0.68 -10.12 -10.88
CA TYR A 75 0.81 -9.11 -11.92
C TYR A 75 2.29 -8.94 -12.22
N ARG A 76 2.69 -9.07 -13.47
CA ARG A 76 4.09 -8.92 -13.85
C ARG A 76 4.24 -8.43 -15.29
N PRO A 77 5.31 -7.69 -15.62
CA PRO A 77 5.64 -7.42 -17.01
C PRO A 77 5.85 -8.75 -17.74
N ALA A 78 5.35 -8.86 -18.97
CA ALA A 78 5.65 -10.02 -19.80
C ALA A 78 7.17 -10.14 -19.93
N LEU A 79 7.73 -11.23 -19.41
CA LEU A 79 9.18 -11.40 -19.31
C LEU A 79 9.78 -11.58 -20.70
N THR A 80 10.60 -10.60 -21.05
CA THR A 80 11.52 -10.72 -22.20
C THR A 80 12.93 -11.10 -21.76
N ALA A 81 13.20 -11.21 -20.45
CA ALA A 81 14.51 -11.53 -19.89
C ALA A 81 14.39 -12.41 -18.63
N ASP A 82 15.35 -13.34 -18.46
CA ASP A 82 15.44 -14.29 -17.34
C ASP A 82 15.83 -13.65 -15.99
N LYS A 83 15.72 -12.32 -15.85
CA LYS A 83 16.12 -11.63 -14.63
C LYS A 83 14.97 -11.61 -13.63
N PRO A 84 15.18 -12.09 -12.38
CA PRO A 84 14.20 -11.94 -11.29
C PRO A 84 13.83 -10.47 -11.05
N LEU A 85 12.57 -10.20 -10.76
CA LEU A 85 12.05 -8.87 -10.50
C LEU A 85 11.75 -8.67 -9.00
N PRO A 86 12.04 -7.48 -8.45
CA PRO A 86 11.57 -7.10 -7.14
C PRO A 86 10.05 -7.23 -7.06
N THR A 87 9.55 -7.70 -5.92
CA THR A 87 8.15 -8.09 -5.78
C THR A 87 7.49 -7.35 -4.63
N VAL A 88 6.30 -6.80 -4.86
CA VAL A 88 5.45 -6.20 -3.84
C VAL A 88 4.29 -7.14 -3.54
N ILE A 89 4.12 -7.52 -2.28
CA ILE A 89 2.99 -8.30 -1.78
C ILE A 89 1.96 -7.32 -1.22
N LEU A 90 0.71 -7.40 -1.71
CA LEU A 90 -0.36 -6.44 -1.37
C LEU A 90 -1.43 -7.12 -0.51
N SER A 91 -1.61 -6.57 0.69
CA SER A 91 -2.57 -7.00 1.72
C SER A 91 -3.75 -6.03 1.78
N HIS A 92 -4.96 -6.52 1.51
CA HIS A 92 -6.18 -5.72 1.45
C HIS A 92 -6.72 -5.29 2.83
N SER A 93 -7.68 -4.36 2.82
CA SER A 93 -8.41 -3.88 4.01
C SER A 93 -9.43 -4.90 4.51
N ALA A 94 -9.94 -4.67 5.73
CA ALA A 94 -10.98 -5.49 6.35
C ALA A 94 -12.17 -5.74 5.41
N SER A 95 -12.70 -6.96 5.42
CA SER A 95 -13.89 -7.37 4.65
C SER A 95 -13.80 -7.15 3.14
N LEU A 96 -12.58 -7.01 2.60
CA LEU A 96 -12.31 -6.90 1.17
C LEU A 96 -11.59 -8.15 0.65
N THR A 97 -11.18 -8.09 -0.61
CA THR A 97 -10.41 -9.12 -1.31
C THR A 97 -9.22 -8.49 -2.04
N ALA A 98 -8.37 -9.30 -2.64
CA ALA A 98 -7.27 -8.86 -3.50
C ALA A 98 -7.71 -7.88 -4.60
N ASP A 99 -8.96 -7.95 -5.03
CA ASP A 99 -9.48 -7.09 -6.10
C ASP A 99 -9.46 -5.59 -5.72
N ALA A 100 -9.53 -5.26 -4.42
CA ALA A 100 -9.38 -3.90 -3.94
C ALA A 100 -7.97 -3.32 -4.18
N MET A 101 -6.99 -4.17 -4.43
CA MET A 101 -5.60 -3.77 -4.66
C MET A 101 -5.22 -3.74 -6.16
N ASN A 102 -6.17 -4.04 -7.07
CA ASN A 102 -5.90 -4.21 -8.50
C ASN A 102 -5.23 -2.98 -9.13
N ALA A 103 -5.68 -1.76 -8.81
CA ALA A 103 -5.13 -0.53 -9.38
C ALA A 103 -3.64 -0.36 -9.01
N TYR A 104 -3.31 -0.60 -7.74
CA TYR A 104 -1.92 -0.51 -7.25
C TYR A 104 -1.06 -1.64 -7.80
N ALA A 105 -1.58 -2.88 -7.83
CA ALA A 105 -0.86 -4.02 -8.38
C ALA A 105 -0.53 -3.82 -9.86
N THR A 106 -1.48 -3.29 -10.65
CA THR A 106 -1.29 -2.95 -12.05
C THR A 106 -0.22 -1.88 -12.22
N ALA A 107 -0.32 -0.75 -11.51
CA ALA A 107 0.64 0.34 -11.62
C ALA A 107 2.07 -0.08 -11.20
N ILE A 108 2.19 -0.93 -10.18
CA ILE A 108 3.47 -1.48 -9.74
C ILE A 108 4.06 -2.39 -10.82
N ALA A 109 3.24 -3.24 -11.46
CA ALA A 109 3.69 -4.14 -12.52
C ALA A 109 4.08 -3.39 -13.81
N GLU A 110 3.33 -2.35 -14.18
CA GLU A 110 3.67 -1.44 -15.29
C GLU A 110 5.01 -0.73 -15.06
N ALA A 111 5.33 -0.45 -13.81
CA ALA A 111 6.61 0.15 -13.43
C ALA A 111 7.79 -0.84 -13.41
N GLY A 112 7.57 -2.12 -13.78
CA GLY A 112 8.63 -3.11 -13.93
C GLY A 112 8.91 -4.00 -12.73
N TYR A 113 7.98 -4.08 -11.77
CA TYR A 113 8.02 -4.97 -10.60
C TYR A 113 7.09 -6.17 -10.80
N CYS A 114 7.22 -7.20 -9.95
CA CYS A 114 6.12 -8.11 -9.72
C CYS A 114 5.22 -7.54 -8.60
N ALA A 115 3.92 -7.75 -8.71
CA ALA A 115 2.96 -7.43 -7.66
C ALA A 115 2.06 -8.64 -7.42
N TYR A 116 1.90 -9.02 -6.15
CA TYR A 116 1.06 -10.16 -5.78
C TYR A 116 0.01 -9.69 -4.77
N ALA A 117 -1.25 -9.65 -5.20
CA ALA A 117 -2.39 -9.35 -4.36
C ALA A 117 -3.13 -10.64 -4.01
N PHE A 118 -3.45 -10.85 -2.74
CA PHE A 118 -4.07 -12.09 -2.25
C PHE A 118 -5.26 -11.82 -1.34
N ASP A 119 -6.14 -12.81 -1.22
CA ASP A 119 -7.26 -12.80 -0.28
C ASP A 119 -6.80 -13.44 1.04
N PHE A 120 -6.97 -12.76 2.17
CA PHE A 120 -6.79 -13.40 3.47
C PHE A 120 -7.80 -14.52 3.70
N CYS A 121 -7.41 -15.58 4.40
CA CYS A 121 -8.28 -16.67 4.78
C CYS A 121 -9.41 -16.18 5.70
N GLY A 122 -10.66 -16.42 5.27
CA GLY A 122 -11.84 -16.02 6.04
C GLY A 122 -12.10 -14.51 6.14
N ALA A 123 -11.48 -13.69 5.31
CA ALA A 123 -11.63 -12.22 5.36
C ALA A 123 -13.07 -11.74 5.16
N CYS A 124 -13.82 -12.39 4.30
CA CYS A 124 -15.23 -12.11 4.02
C CYS A 124 -15.86 -13.25 3.20
N ASP A 125 -17.19 -13.22 3.03
CA ASP A 125 -17.93 -14.23 2.26
C ASP A 125 -17.53 -14.31 0.78
N SER A 126 -16.94 -13.26 0.23
CA SER A 126 -16.44 -13.22 -1.16
C SER A 126 -14.96 -13.60 -1.30
N SER A 127 -14.27 -13.88 -0.20
CA SER A 127 -12.90 -14.39 -0.25
C SER A 127 -12.84 -15.71 -1.01
N ARG A 128 -11.85 -15.83 -1.89
CA ARG A 128 -11.57 -17.07 -2.64
C ARG A 128 -10.62 -18.00 -1.87
N SER A 129 -10.00 -17.49 -0.80
CA SER A 129 -9.19 -18.26 0.14
C SER A 129 -10.07 -19.12 1.05
N ASP A 130 -9.52 -20.22 1.56
CA ASP A 130 -10.19 -21.07 2.52
C ASP A 130 -10.42 -20.35 3.87
N GLY A 131 -11.17 -20.96 4.79
CA GLY A 131 -11.45 -20.40 6.12
C GLY A 131 -12.81 -19.73 6.21
N SER A 132 -13.12 -19.23 7.39
CA SER A 132 -14.37 -18.54 7.69
C SER A 132 -14.12 -17.24 8.46
N THR A 133 -15.09 -16.33 8.40
CA THR A 133 -15.04 -15.07 9.16
C THR A 133 -15.04 -15.30 10.67
N ASP A 134 -15.58 -16.42 11.14
CA ASP A 134 -15.60 -16.78 12.57
C ASP A 134 -14.22 -17.20 13.10
N GLU A 135 -13.35 -17.71 12.22
CA GLU A 135 -12.00 -18.19 12.58
C GLU A 135 -10.91 -17.14 12.32
N MET A 136 -11.20 -16.17 11.47
CA MET A 136 -10.25 -15.14 11.08
C MET A 136 -9.92 -14.22 12.24
N THR A 137 -8.64 -13.92 12.43
CA THR A 137 -8.10 -12.95 13.37
C THR A 137 -6.95 -12.20 12.72
N VAL A 138 -6.51 -11.08 13.29
CA VAL A 138 -5.28 -10.39 12.84
C VAL A 138 -4.08 -11.34 12.83
N PHE A 139 -3.98 -12.25 13.81
CA PHE A 139 -2.85 -13.17 13.88
C PHE A 139 -2.91 -14.31 12.87
N THR A 140 -4.12 -14.80 12.51
CA THR A 140 -4.25 -15.76 11.40
C THR A 140 -3.93 -15.09 10.06
N GLU A 141 -4.24 -13.81 9.88
CA GLU A 141 -3.83 -13.04 8.70
C GLU A 141 -2.31 -12.78 8.65
N VAL A 142 -1.66 -12.58 9.82
CA VAL A 142 -0.18 -12.56 9.91
C VAL A 142 0.42 -13.89 9.45
N ASP A 143 -0.17 -15.03 9.84
CA ASP A 143 0.29 -16.35 9.39
C ASP A 143 0.03 -16.58 7.89
N ASP A 144 -1.08 -16.06 7.34
CA ASP A 144 -1.35 -16.06 5.91
C ASP A 144 -0.26 -15.28 5.16
N LEU A 145 0.05 -14.06 5.60
CA LEU A 145 1.06 -13.22 4.95
C LEU A 145 2.45 -13.85 5.02
N ARG A 146 2.80 -14.51 6.12
CA ARG A 146 4.06 -15.30 6.21
C ARG A 146 4.11 -16.40 5.15
N ALA A 147 3.04 -17.18 5.03
CA ALA A 147 2.95 -18.24 4.03
C ALA A 147 3.02 -17.70 2.60
N VAL A 148 2.41 -16.54 2.35
CA VAL A 148 2.49 -15.83 1.07
C VAL A 148 3.92 -15.37 0.78
N ILE A 149 4.62 -14.78 1.75
CA ILE A 149 6.03 -14.37 1.60
C ILE A 149 6.90 -15.57 1.23
N ASP A 150 6.74 -16.69 1.93
CA ASP A 150 7.50 -17.90 1.67
C ASP A 150 7.19 -18.50 0.29
N CYS A 151 5.93 -18.44 -0.15
CA CYS A 151 5.53 -18.84 -1.49
C CYS A 151 6.17 -17.93 -2.55
N MET A 152 6.14 -16.61 -2.36
CA MET A 152 6.70 -15.66 -3.32
C MET A 152 8.20 -15.81 -3.47
N ARG A 153 8.94 -16.08 -2.40
CA ARG A 153 10.39 -16.35 -2.46
C ARG A 153 10.75 -17.54 -3.33
N GLN A 154 9.84 -18.47 -3.54
CA GLN A 154 10.04 -19.68 -4.33
C GLN A 154 9.56 -19.54 -5.78
N GLN A 155 8.90 -18.42 -6.14
CA GLN A 155 8.36 -18.26 -7.48
C GLN A 155 9.45 -17.95 -8.50
N PRO A 156 9.44 -18.61 -9.67
CA PRO A 156 10.32 -18.24 -10.78
C PRO A 156 10.10 -16.77 -11.17
N GLY A 157 11.20 -16.04 -11.34
CA GLY A 157 11.15 -14.63 -11.74
C GLY A 157 10.84 -13.63 -10.62
N VAL A 158 10.78 -14.08 -9.37
CA VAL A 158 10.77 -13.23 -8.16
C VAL A 158 12.20 -13.08 -7.65
N ASP A 159 12.59 -11.84 -7.38
CA ASP A 159 13.83 -11.53 -6.65
C ASP A 159 13.56 -11.67 -5.15
N SER A 160 14.03 -12.79 -4.58
CA SER A 160 13.79 -13.13 -3.17
C SER A 160 14.41 -12.14 -2.17
N ASP A 161 15.44 -11.39 -2.59
CA ASP A 161 16.12 -10.41 -1.75
C ASP A 161 15.42 -9.05 -1.74
N HIS A 162 14.52 -8.81 -2.70
CA HIS A 162 13.79 -7.57 -2.86
C HIS A 162 12.27 -7.80 -2.82
N ILE A 163 11.78 -8.35 -1.70
CA ILE A 163 10.35 -8.45 -1.40
C ILE A 163 9.94 -7.26 -0.53
N PHE A 164 8.88 -6.58 -0.93
CA PHE A 164 8.27 -5.47 -0.23
C PHE A 164 6.85 -5.84 0.20
N LEU A 165 6.37 -5.29 1.32
CA LEU A 165 4.98 -5.38 1.72
C LEU A 165 4.26 -4.06 1.45
N LEU A 166 3.04 -4.14 0.92
CA LEU A 166 2.11 -3.03 0.86
C LEU A 166 0.81 -3.47 1.52
N GLY A 167 0.43 -2.82 2.62
CA GLY A 167 -0.78 -3.15 3.34
C GLY A 167 -1.70 -1.95 3.53
N SER A 168 -3.00 -2.13 3.29
CA SER A 168 -4.01 -1.09 3.49
C SER A 168 -4.88 -1.38 4.71
N SER A 169 -5.12 -0.38 5.56
CA SER A 169 -6.01 -0.48 6.73
C SER A 169 -5.64 -1.68 7.63
N GLN A 170 -6.51 -2.68 7.78
CA GLN A 170 -6.22 -3.93 8.50
C GLN A 170 -5.00 -4.67 7.92
N GLY A 171 -4.90 -4.78 6.58
CA GLY A 171 -3.71 -5.34 5.92
C GLY A 171 -2.44 -4.55 6.22
N GLY A 172 -2.56 -3.24 6.52
CA GLY A 172 -1.45 -2.41 7.01
C GLY A 172 -0.99 -2.80 8.41
N LEU A 173 -1.93 -3.06 9.33
CA LEU A 173 -1.62 -3.59 10.67
C LEU A 173 -0.97 -4.98 10.57
N VAL A 174 -1.53 -5.87 9.74
CA VAL A 174 -1.00 -7.23 9.51
C VAL A 174 0.42 -7.15 8.94
N SER A 175 0.66 -6.30 7.95
CA SER A 175 1.99 -6.11 7.35
C SER A 175 3.00 -5.61 8.38
N ALA A 176 2.61 -4.64 9.21
CA ALA A 176 3.44 -4.10 10.27
C ALA A 176 3.85 -5.19 11.28
N LEU A 177 2.88 -5.97 11.78
CA LEU A 177 3.14 -7.06 12.73
C LEU A 177 3.98 -8.19 12.10
N THR A 178 3.74 -8.51 10.82
CA THR A 178 4.52 -9.54 10.11
C THR A 178 5.98 -9.14 9.97
N ALA A 179 6.24 -7.85 9.70
CA ALA A 179 7.61 -7.32 9.52
C ALA A 179 8.44 -7.34 10.82
N GLU A 180 7.81 -7.46 11.99
CA GLU A 180 8.52 -7.57 13.28
C GLU A 180 9.06 -8.98 13.56
N ASP A 181 8.66 -9.99 12.80
CA ASP A 181 9.19 -11.34 12.93
C ASP A 181 10.64 -11.40 12.43
N ALA A 182 11.55 -11.77 13.31
CA ALA A 182 12.98 -11.89 13.00
C ALA A 182 13.29 -12.93 11.88
N GLY A 183 12.35 -13.85 11.59
CA GLY A 183 12.45 -14.79 10.49
C GLY A 183 12.03 -14.22 9.13
N ILE A 184 11.42 -13.03 9.11
CA ILE A 184 10.92 -12.38 7.90
C ILE A 184 11.90 -11.29 7.46
N ASP A 185 12.60 -11.53 6.36
CA ASP A 185 13.50 -10.55 5.74
C ASP A 185 12.83 -9.93 4.51
N ILE A 186 12.35 -8.69 4.64
CA ILE A 186 11.74 -7.91 3.55
C ILE A 186 12.53 -6.63 3.29
N ALA A 187 12.57 -6.17 2.05
CA ALA A 187 13.38 -5.03 1.63
C ALA A 187 12.80 -3.67 2.09
N GLY A 188 11.50 -3.62 2.37
CA GLY A 188 10.82 -2.41 2.82
C GLY A 188 9.32 -2.61 2.94
N MET A 189 8.63 -1.58 3.44
CA MET A 189 7.20 -1.63 3.71
C MET A 189 6.50 -0.34 3.32
N ILE A 190 5.28 -0.47 2.82
CA ILE A 190 4.37 0.61 2.45
C ILE A 190 3.07 0.37 3.20
N LEU A 191 2.65 1.32 4.01
CA LEU A 191 1.43 1.21 4.80
C LEU A 191 0.44 2.31 4.38
N PHE A 192 -0.74 1.91 3.95
CA PHE A 192 -1.84 2.82 3.66
C PHE A 192 -2.77 2.89 4.85
N TYR A 193 -2.89 4.06 5.48
CA TYR A 193 -3.80 4.31 6.61
C TYR A 193 -3.93 3.10 7.55
N PRO A 194 -2.81 2.55 8.08
CA PRO A 194 -2.81 1.28 8.81
C PRO A 194 -3.74 1.32 10.02
N ALA A 195 -4.57 0.29 10.20
CA ALA A 195 -5.61 0.24 11.22
C ALA A 195 -5.06 -0.07 12.64
N PHE A 196 -4.11 0.72 13.10
CA PHE A 196 -3.52 0.58 14.44
C PHE A 196 -4.50 0.94 15.57
N ASN A 197 -5.67 1.50 15.22
CA ASN A 197 -6.77 1.81 16.13
C ASN A 197 -7.69 0.61 16.44
N ILE A 198 -7.49 -0.57 15.85
CA ILE A 198 -8.38 -1.73 16.05
C ILE A 198 -8.57 -2.08 17.55
N PRO A 199 -7.53 -2.13 18.41
CA PRO A 199 -7.73 -2.39 19.83
C PRO A 199 -8.60 -1.32 20.52
N ASP A 200 -8.42 -0.06 20.18
CA ASP A 200 -9.21 1.05 20.76
C ASP A 200 -10.66 1.02 20.29
N LEU A 201 -10.87 0.65 19.01
CA LEU A 201 -12.21 0.44 18.47
C LEU A 201 -12.95 -0.67 19.23
N ILE A 202 -12.29 -1.81 19.48
CA ILE A 202 -12.85 -2.94 20.24
C ILE A 202 -13.15 -2.49 21.70
N ALA A 203 -12.23 -1.76 22.34
CA ALA A 203 -12.46 -1.25 23.69
C ALA A 203 -13.66 -0.29 23.77
N MET A 204 -13.85 0.55 22.73
CA MET A 204 -15.02 1.41 22.62
C MET A 204 -16.31 0.59 22.46
N MET A 205 -16.30 -0.45 21.63
CA MET A 205 -17.44 -1.33 21.41
C MET A 205 -17.81 -2.08 22.71
N ASP A 206 -16.84 -2.60 23.46
CA ASP A 206 -17.05 -3.25 24.75
C ASP A 206 -17.72 -2.29 25.77
N GLN A 207 -17.30 -1.01 25.81
CA GLN A 207 -17.92 0.02 26.67
C GLN A 207 -19.38 0.35 26.29
N MET A 208 -19.73 0.20 25.01
CA MET A 208 -21.09 0.44 24.51
C MET A 208 -22.03 -0.75 24.69
N GLY A 209 -21.61 -1.81 25.38
CA GLY A 209 -22.46 -2.96 25.72
C GLY A 209 -22.08 -4.24 25.00
N GLY A 210 -20.94 -4.27 24.30
CA GLY A 210 -20.37 -5.46 23.68
C GLY A 210 -21.20 -6.03 22.52
N PHE A 211 -20.74 -7.13 21.96
CA PHE A 211 -21.41 -7.88 20.89
C PHE A 211 -22.69 -8.59 21.32
N GLY A 212 -23.04 -8.58 22.61
CA GLY A 212 -24.16 -9.35 23.22
C GLY A 212 -25.57 -8.85 22.96
N GLY A 213 -25.76 -7.75 22.24
CA GLY A 213 -27.09 -7.19 21.99
C GLY A 213 -27.28 -6.81 20.54
N GLY A 214 -27.70 -7.76 19.72
CA GLY A 214 -27.99 -7.67 18.29
C GLY A 214 -28.19 -6.28 17.72
N SER A 215 -27.54 -5.97 16.62
CA SER A 215 -27.61 -4.83 15.72
C SER A 215 -26.41 -3.88 15.66
N PHE A 216 -25.46 -3.86 16.58
CA PHE A 216 -24.33 -2.93 16.49
C PHE A 216 -23.12 -3.50 15.74
N GLY A 217 -22.89 -4.81 15.76
CA GLY A 217 -21.84 -5.44 14.96
C GLY A 217 -22.01 -5.24 13.45
N GLY A 218 -23.25 -5.02 12.99
CA GLY A 218 -23.57 -4.67 11.61
C GLY A 218 -23.52 -3.17 11.30
N SER A 219 -23.53 -2.29 12.30
CA SER A 219 -23.66 -0.83 12.05
C SER A 219 -22.36 -0.15 11.67
N PHE A 220 -21.19 -0.70 12.05
CA PHE A 220 -19.89 -0.22 11.56
C PHE A 220 -19.37 -1.00 10.35
N GLY A 221 -20.12 -2.00 9.83
CA GLY A 221 -19.86 -2.67 8.56
C GLY A 221 -18.60 -3.55 8.51
N MET A 222 -17.87 -3.72 9.63
CA MET A 222 -16.61 -4.45 9.62
C MET A 222 -16.75 -5.93 10.01
N GLY A 223 -17.91 -6.37 10.50
CA GLY A 223 -18.25 -7.79 10.68
C GLY A 223 -17.27 -8.64 11.51
N TYR A 224 -16.51 -8.01 12.42
CA TYR A 224 -15.54 -8.75 13.24
C TYR A 224 -16.21 -9.81 14.11
N SER A 225 -15.66 -11.02 14.09
CA SER A 225 -16.07 -12.12 14.96
C SER A 225 -15.64 -11.88 16.42
N GLU A 226 -16.21 -12.66 17.35
CA GLU A 226 -15.76 -12.62 18.75
C GLU A 226 -14.29 -13.05 18.86
N ALA A 227 -13.85 -14.06 18.07
CA ALA A 227 -12.48 -14.51 18.04
C ALA A 227 -11.52 -13.39 17.59
N PHE A 228 -11.90 -12.59 16.58
CA PHE A 228 -11.13 -11.44 16.15
C PHE A 228 -11.01 -10.40 17.27
N CYS A 229 -12.13 -10.08 17.91
CA CYS A 229 -12.15 -9.11 19.00
C CYS A 229 -11.36 -9.58 20.22
N ASP A 230 -11.46 -10.84 20.60
CA ASP A 230 -10.69 -11.43 21.69
C ASP A 230 -9.19 -11.38 21.43
N ALA A 231 -8.77 -11.62 20.19
CA ALA A 231 -7.38 -11.57 19.80
C ALA A 231 -6.76 -10.16 19.91
N MET A 232 -7.56 -9.11 19.71
CA MET A 232 -7.09 -7.72 19.71
C MET A 232 -7.49 -6.93 20.98
N ARG A 233 -8.28 -7.52 21.86
CA ARG A 233 -8.72 -6.85 23.11
C ARG A 233 -7.55 -6.57 24.01
N GLY A 234 -7.29 -5.28 24.24
CA GLY A 234 -6.17 -4.82 25.06
C GLY A 234 -4.78 -5.05 24.43
N TYR A 235 -4.72 -5.37 23.15
CA TYR A 235 -3.44 -5.53 22.45
C TYR A 235 -2.78 -4.16 22.25
N ASP A 236 -1.55 -4.01 22.70
CA ASP A 236 -0.75 -2.80 22.51
C ASP A 236 0.03 -2.92 21.18
N VAL A 237 -0.50 -2.31 20.12
CA VAL A 237 0.14 -2.35 18.81
C VAL A 237 1.53 -1.73 18.87
N TYR A 238 1.70 -0.59 19.55
CA TYR A 238 2.96 0.16 19.55
C TYR A 238 4.06 -0.49 20.41
N ALA A 239 3.68 -1.34 21.36
CA ALA A 239 4.64 -2.19 22.06
C ALA A 239 5.13 -3.38 21.22
N ASN A 240 4.44 -3.68 20.13
CA ASN A 240 4.71 -4.85 19.27
C ASN A 240 5.14 -4.47 17.84
N ILE A 241 5.44 -3.20 17.58
CA ILE A 241 6.05 -2.71 16.34
C ILE A 241 7.27 -1.85 16.66
N GLY A 242 8.08 -1.52 15.63
CA GLY A 242 9.22 -0.58 15.75
C GLY A 242 10.59 -1.22 15.73
N THR A 243 10.72 -2.55 15.70
CA THR A 243 12.02 -3.22 15.53
C THR A 243 12.43 -3.34 14.06
N PHE A 244 11.45 -3.27 13.15
CA PHE A 244 11.72 -3.22 11.72
C PHE A 244 12.54 -1.97 11.37
N SER A 245 13.78 -2.16 10.92
CA SER A 245 14.76 -1.09 10.75
C SER A 245 14.98 -0.67 9.29
N ARG A 246 14.42 -1.40 8.33
CA ARG A 246 14.50 -1.00 6.93
C ARG A 246 13.55 0.17 6.66
N PRO A 247 13.80 0.97 5.61
CA PRO A 247 12.92 2.09 5.29
C PRO A 247 11.47 1.65 5.08
N LEU A 248 10.55 2.44 5.61
CA LEU A 248 9.12 2.29 5.34
C LEU A 248 8.46 3.64 5.11
N ILE A 249 7.38 3.63 4.36
CA ILE A 249 6.51 4.80 4.22
C ILE A 249 5.10 4.48 4.71
N ILE A 250 4.48 5.50 5.29
CA ILE A 250 3.05 5.50 5.63
C ILE A 250 2.39 6.57 4.77
N VAL A 251 1.31 6.22 4.07
CA VAL A 251 0.51 7.16 3.30
C VAL A 251 -0.86 7.24 3.95
N HIS A 252 -1.33 8.44 4.32
CA HIS A 252 -2.56 8.61 5.09
C HIS A 252 -3.34 9.85 4.64
N GLY A 253 -4.66 9.73 4.59
CA GLY A 253 -5.55 10.83 4.26
C GLY A 253 -5.72 11.81 5.42
N SER A 254 -5.66 13.12 5.18
CA SER A 254 -5.81 14.13 6.24
C SER A 254 -7.22 14.22 6.83
N GLN A 255 -8.21 13.64 6.17
CA GLN A 255 -9.61 13.62 6.59
C GLN A 255 -10.12 12.20 6.86
N ASP A 256 -9.22 11.28 7.16
CA ASP A 256 -9.59 9.91 7.49
C ASP A 256 -10.39 9.87 8.80
N MET A 257 -11.66 9.48 8.68
CA MET A 257 -12.61 9.38 9.80
C MET A 257 -12.70 7.96 10.39
N ILE A 258 -12.06 6.97 9.76
CA ILE A 258 -12.04 5.57 10.20
C ILE A 258 -10.83 5.31 11.07
N VAL A 259 -9.65 5.70 10.57
CA VAL A 259 -8.38 5.65 11.29
C VAL A 259 -7.83 7.06 11.37
N ASN A 260 -7.84 7.66 12.55
CA ASN A 260 -7.29 9.00 12.71
C ASN A 260 -5.80 9.01 12.36
N ILE A 261 -5.36 10.04 11.63
CA ILE A 261 -3.96 10.16 11.18
C ILE A 261 -2.94 10.12 12.33
N SER A 262 -3.37 10.48 13.55
CA SER A 262 -2.51 10.43 14.75
C SER A 262 -1.93 9.03 15.03
N TYR A 263 -2.62 7.96 14.64
CA TYR A 263 -2.07 6.60 14.73
C TYR A 263 -0.86 6.40 13.82
N SER A 264 -0.89 6.98 12.62
CA SER A 264 0.27 6.98 11.71
C SER A 264 1.40 7.89 12.19
N GLU A 265 1.08 9.04 12.77
CA GLU A 265 2.07 9.94 13.39
C GLU A 265 2.81 9.25 14.54
N GLN A 266 2.07 8.51 15.38
CA GLN A 266 2.67 7.71 16.46
C GLN A 266 3.54 6.56 15.90
N ALA A 267 3.10 5.89 14.82
CA ALA A 267 3.90 4.84 14.18
C ALA A 267 5.21 5.39 13.63
N VAL A 268 5.20 6.56 12.99
CA VAL A 268 6.44 7.22 12.52
C VAL A 268 7.39 7.55 13.69
N ALA A 269 6.84 7.91 14.85
CA ALA A 269 7.66 8.15 16.04
C ALA A 269 8.22 6.84 16.65
N THR A 270 7.60 5.70 16.34
CA THR A 270 7.99 4.37 16.86
C THR A 270 9.04 3.69 15.97
N TYR A 271 8.90 3.79 14.64
CA TYR A 271 9.84 3.19 13.69
C TYR A 271 11.08 4.06 13.46
N PRO A 272 12.30 3.48 13.40
CA PRO A 272 13.52 4.27 13.23
C PRO A 272 13.67 4.92 11.85
N ASN A 273 13.05 4.37 10.81
CA ASN A 273 13.21 4.79 9.41
C ASN A 273 11.87 4.93 8.67
N ALA A 274 10.87 5.49 9.33
CA ALA A 274 9.54 5.74 8.77
C ALA A 274 9.40 7.17 8.23
N THR A 275 8.63 7.31 7.14
CA THR A 275 8.22 8.60 6.59
C THR A 275 6.71 8.62 6.40
N LEU A 276 6.02 9.68 6.86
CA LEU A 276 4.59 9.89 6.66
C LEU A 276 4.37 10.82 5.46
N TYR A 277 3.53 10.34 4.53
CA TYR A 277 2.97 11.15 3.45
C TYR A 277 1.49 11.40 3.72
N THR A 278 1.11 12.66 3.84
CA THR A 278 -0.28 13.07 4.09
C THR A 278 -0.95 13.49 2.79
N ILE A 279 -2.00 12.79 2.39
CA ILE A 279 -2.82 13.16 1.23
C ILE A 279 -3.90 14.13 1.68
N GLN A 280 -3.76 15.39 1.28
CA GLN A 280 -4.67 16.45 1.72
C GLN A 280 -6.08 16.26 1.18
N GLY A 281 -7.07 16.29 2.06
CA GLY A 281 -8.48 16.10 1.74
C GLY A 281 -8.92 14.65 1.54
N ALA A 282 -7.99 13.70 1.48
CA ALA A 282 -8.34 12.29 1.35
C ALA A 282 -8.93 11.74 2.64
N ASN A 283 -9.95 10.92 2.48
CA ASN A 283 -10.55 10.09 3.52
C ASN A 283 -9.90 8.69 3.53
N HIS A 284 -10.45 7.75 4.29
CA HIS A 284 -10.05 6.36 4.30
C HIS A 284 -10.23 5.73 2.91
N GLY A 285 -9.25 4.95 2.43
CA GLY A 285 -9.34 4.19 1.18
C GLY A 285 -8.82 4.90 -0.07
N PHE A 286 -8.50 6.19 -0.04
CA PHE A 286 -8.03 7.03 -1.15
C PHE A 286 -8.96 7.12 -2.37
N ASN A 287 -9.71 6.06 -2.68
CA ASN A 287 -10.74 6.04 -3.72
C ASN A 287 -11.94 5.21 -3.24
N SER A 288 -13.06 5.34 -3.96
CA SER A 288 -14.29 4.62 -3.65
C SER A 288 -14.17 3.10 -3.80
N ASP A 289 -13.34 2.65 -4.74
CA ASP A 289 -13.21 1.24 -5.09
C ASP A 289 -12.49 0.45 -3.99
N ASN A 290 -11.55 1.09 -3.29
CA ASN A 290 -10.81 0.49 -2.18
C ASN A 290 -11.64 0.32 -0.89
N LEU A 291 -12.85 0.87 -0.85
CA LEU A 291 -13.76 0.79 0.30
C LEU A 291 -15.04 0.00 -0.01
N GLY A 292 -15.24 -0.43 -1.26
CA GLY A 292 -16.46 -1.12 -1.68
C GLY A 292 -17.74 -0.34 -1.32
N SER A 293 -18.77 -1.04 -0.86
CA SER A 293 -20.06 -0.41 -0.47
C SER A 293 -19.93 0.56 0.70
N PHE A 294 -18.93 0.41 1.56
CA PHE A 294 -18.68 1.31 2.68
C PHE A 294 -18.19 2.69 2.21
N GLY A 295 -17.34 2.76 1.18
CA GLY A 295 -16.90 4.01 0.59
C GLY A 295 -18.04 4.85 0.04
N SER A 296 -19.00 4.20 -0.64
CA SER A 296 -20.21 4.87 -1.14
C SER A 296 -21.08 5.41 -0.01
N MET A 297 -21.20 4.67 1.09
CA MET A 297 -21.97 5.09 2.26
C MET A 297 -21.34 6.30 2.97
N MET A 298 -20.01 6.41 2.98
CA MET A 298 -19.25 7.52 3.56
C MET A 298 -19.13 8.72 2.61
N GLY A 299 -19.75 8.67 1.42
CA GLY A 299 -19.74 9.78 0.46
C GLY A 299 -18.39 10.07 -0.17
N ASN A 300 -17.45 9.11 -0.12
CA ASN A 300 -16.15 9.26 -0.75
C ASN A 300 -16.28 9.07 -2.26
N THR A 301 -16.28 10.18 -3.01
CA THR A 301 -16.38 10.21 -4.48
C THR A 301 -15.08 10.67 -5.14
N ALA A 302 -14.12 11.14 -4.36
CA ALA A 302 -12.82 11.57 -4.86
C ALA A 302 -11.88 10.38 -4.99
N ASN A 303 -11.06 10.41 -6.04
CA ASN A 303 -9.98 9.46 -6.26
C ASN A 303 -8.64 10.20 -6.12
N TYR A 304 -7.75 9.68 -5.29
CA TYR A 304 -6.43 10.21 -5.01
C TYR A 304 -5.30 9.29 -5.49
N ASP A 305 -5.61 8.29 -6.31
CA ASP A 305 -4.60 7.33 -6.81
C ASP A 305 -3.51 8.03 -7.63
N ASP A 306 -3.84 9.13 -8.33
CA ASP A 306 -2.90 9.99 -9.05
C ASP A 306 -1.85 10.65 -8.14
N GLN A 307 -2.13 10.81 -6.85
CA GLN A 307 -1.18 11.31 -5.86
C GLN A 307 -0.47 10.18 -5.13
N VAL A 308 -1.16 9.06 -4.86
CA VAL A 308 -0.66 7.94 -4.06
C VAL A 308 0.29 7.05 -4.87
N ILE A 309 -0.08 6.69 -6.10
CA ILE A 309 0.73 5.80 -6.95
C ILE A 309 2.14 6.36 -7.18
N PRO A 310 2.36 7.63 -7.53
CA PRO A 310 3.70 8.18 -7.65
C PRO A 310 4.55 8.06 -6.38
N ILE A 311 3.96 8.28 -5.19
CA ILE A 311 4.66 8.13 -3.90
C ILE A 311 5.15 6.68 -3.73
N VAL A 312 4.30 5.70 -4.03
CA VAL A 312 4.63 4.26 -3.98
C VAL A 312 5.79 3.94 -4.93
N LEU A 313 5.68 4.37 -6.19
CA LEU A 313 6.68 4.08 -7.21
C LEU A 313 8.02 4.77 -6.93
N ASP A 314 8.01 6.00 -6.45
CA ASP A 314 9.23 6.72 -6.07
C ASP A 314 9.93 6.06 -4.87
N TYR A 315 9.14 5.60 -3.89
CA TYR A 315 9.67 4.81 -2.79
C TYR A 315 10.34 3.53 -3.31
N LEU A 316 9.68 2.72 -4.12
CA LEU A 316 10.21 1.47 -4.65
C LEU A 316 11.50 1.71 -5.47
N ARG A 317 11.52 2.71 -6.36
CA ARG A 317 12.72 3.07 -7.15
C ARG A 317 13.89 3.45 -6.25
N SER A 318 13.62 4.18 -5.18
CA SER A 318 14.67 4.61 -4.22
C SER A 318 15.32 3.43 -3.48
N ARG A 319 14.66 2.26 -3.41
CA ARG A 319 15.17 1.07 -2.72
C ARG A 319 16.06 0.19 -3.60
N LEU A 320 15.95 0.30 -4.91
CA LEU A 320 16.73 -0.51 -5.86
C LEU A 320 18.03 0.18 -6.31
N ASN A 321 18.18 1.48 -6.04
CA ASN A 321 19.34 2.27 -6.47
C ASN A 321 20.39 2.45 -5.36
N ASN A 322 20.27 1.74 -4.24
CA ASN A 322 21.20 1.83 -3.11
C ASN A 322 22.02 0.54 -2.95
#